data_5d38982c4c1179141894752f04a9df48
#
_entry.id   5d38982c4c1179141894752f04a9df48
#
_cell.length_a   1.000
_cell.length_b   1.000
_cell.length_c   1.000
_cell.angle_alpha   90.00
_cell.angle_beta   90.00
_cell.angle_gamma   90.00
#
_symmetry.space_group_name_H-M   'P 1'
#
loop_
_entity.id
_entity.type
_entity.pdbx_description
1 polymer ?
#
loop_
_entity_poly.entity_id
_entity_poly.type
_entity_poly.pdbx_seq_one_letter_code
_entity_poly.pdbx_strand_id
1 'polypeptide(L)'
;VKFIKDQPQAMKLEWCDGKPEEELAKIPERLIRLYQYLVTDKMEVRVLPNDVFGLIHGKAGVITKNDGSKVAFMGSMNETYSGWGKGGNYEIAWVDDDDAAIDWVQKEFNALWEHPMARPLTKFIIEDIKRIAERKVIYEITEWRNADNPAASVIETPVYRKEFGLWEHQKYFVDLAYKAHKKGLGARFVLADMVGLGKTIQLALSAMMMALEGDKPI
;
A
#
# COMPACT_ATOMS: atom_id res chain seq x y z
N VAL A 1 16.28 6.31 20.15
CA VAL A 1 17.57 6.83 19.60
C VAL A 1 17.90 6.21 18.22
N LYS A 2 17.50 4.98 17.93
CA LYS A 2 17.67 4.36 16.59
C LYS A 2 16.74 4.96 15.54
N PHE A 3 15.54 5.38 15.91
CA PHE A 3 14.52 5.94 15.01
C PHE A 3 14.91 7.28 14.38
N ILE A 4 15.70 8.10 15.07
CA ILE A 4 16.03 9.45 14.62
C ILE A 4 16.99 9.47 13.42
N LYS A 5 17.77 8.41 13.21
CA LYS A 5 18.78 8.37 12.14
C LYS A 5 18.28 7.82 10.80
N ASP A 6 17.22 7.02 10.78
CA ASP A 6 16.72 6.39 9.55
C ASP A 6 15.20 6.35 9.48
N GLN A 7 14.57 7.53 9.57
CA GLN A 7 13.12 7.70 9.52
C GLN A 7 12.46 7.16 8.24
N PRO A 8 13.06 7.32 7.04
CA PRO A 8 12.49 6.71 5.83
C PRO A 8 12.42 5.19 5.89
N GLN A 9 13.43 4.54 6.46
CA GLN A 9 13.44 3.09 6.62
C GLN A 9 12.44 2.62 7.68
N ALA A 10 12.32 3.33 8.79
CA ALA A 10 11.32 3.03 9.81
C ALA A 10 9.90 3.15 9.24
N MET A 11 9.61 4.22 8.52
CA MET A 11 8.31 4.44 7.86
C MET A 11 8.00 3.34 6.84
N LYS A 12 9.01 2.87 6.09
CA LYS A 12 8.87 1.76 5.16
C LYS A 12 8.53 0.45 5.86
N LEU A 13 9.23 0.13 6.96
CA LEU A 13 8.99 -1.09 7.73
C LEU A 13 7.58 -1.10 8.31
N GLU A 14 7.16 0.00 8.92
CA GLU A 14 5.83 0.15 9.49
C GLU A 14 4.71 0.04 8.44
N TRP A 15 4.94 0.61 7.25
CA TRP A 15 4.05 0.44 6.10
C TRP A 15 3.92 -1.02 5.68
N CYS A 16 5.04 -1.74 5.55
CA CYS A 16 5.04 -3.14 5.15
C CYS A 16 4.41 -4.06 6.20
N ASP A 17 4.65 -3.80 7.49
CA ASP A 17 4.05 -4.54 8.60
C ASP A 17 2.52 -4.37 8.65
N GLY A 18 2.00 -3.23 8.23
CA GLY A 18 0.59 -2.94 8.11
C GLY A 18 -0.13 -3.68 6.98
N LYS A 19 0.58 -4.45 6.15
CA LYS A 19 0.05 -5.21 5.00
C LYS A 19 -0.91 -4.40 4.12
N PRO A 20 -0.46 -3.29 3.56
CA PRO A 20 -1.32 -2.34 2.86
C PRO A 20 -2.07 -2.96 1.69
N GLU A 21 -1.55 -4.03 1.08
CA GLU A 21 -2.23 -4.73 0.00
C GLU A 21 -3.56 -5.35 0.41
N GLU A 22 -3.67 -5.89 1.62
CA GLU A 22 -4.88 -6.56 2.10
C GLU A 22 -6.03 -5.55 2.26
N GLU A 23 -5.71 -4.34 2.68
CA GLU A 23 -6.70 -3.28 2.91
C GLU A 23 -6.98 -2.44 1.66
N LEU A 24 -5.94 -2.04 0.95
CA LEU A 24 -6.04 -1.06 -0.14
C LEU A 24 -6.45 -1.69 -1.48
N ALA A 25 -6.14 -2.96 -1.72
CA ALA A 25 -6.46 -3.62 -2.99
C ALA A 25 -7.98 -3.74 -3.27
N LYS A 26 -8.81 -3.51 -2.27
CA LYS A 26 -10.29 -3.55 -2.39
C LYS A 26 -10.87 -2.39 -3.19
N ILE A 27 -10.11 -1.31 -3.40
CA ILE A 27 -10.60 -0.07 -4.00
C ILE A 27 -9.56 0.58 -4.96
N PRO A 28 -9.11 -0.14 -6.01
CA PRO A 28 -8.00 0.30 -6.86
C PRO A 28 -8.21 1.66 -7.51
N GLU A 29 -9.42 1.98 -7.95
CA GLU A 29 -9.73 3.28 -8.59
C GLU A 29 -9.52 4.48 -7.67
N ARG A 30 -9.83 4.32 -6.38
CA ARG A 30 -9.57 5.37 -5.37
C ARG A 30 -8.09 5.54 -5.10
N LEU A 31 -7.33 4.44 -5.13
CA LEU A 31 -5.87 4.48 -4.97
C LEU A 31 -5.17 5.19 -6.13
N ILE A 32 -5.61 4.98 -7.37
CA ILE A 32 -5.09 5.71 -8.53
C ILE A 32 -5.28 7.22 -8.32
N ARG A 33 -6.45 7.64 -7.85
CA ARG A 33 -6.73 9.05 -7.56
C ARG A 33 -5.86 9.59 -6.41
N LEU A 34 -5.69 8.81 -5.34
CA LEU A 34 -4.81 9.16 -4.23
C LEU A 34 -3.36 9.35 -4.71
N TYR A 35 -2.85 8.41 -5.48
CA TYR A 35 -1.53 8.50 -6.10
C TYR A 35 -1.38 9.79 -6.92
N GLN A 36 -2.35 10.08 -7.79
CA GLN A 36 -2.35 11.30 -8.60
C GLN A 36 -2.30 12.58 -7.74
N TYR A 37 -3.02 12.62 -6.64
CA TYR A 37 -2.99 13.79 -5.74
C TYR A 37 -1.63 13.94 -5.05
N LEU A 38 -1.02 12.83 -4.62
CA LEU A 38 0.30 12.85 -3.98
C LEU A 38 1.43 13.28 -4.93
N VAL A 39 1.40 12.86 -6.21
CA VAL A 39 2.46 13.20 -7.18
C VAL A 39 2.26 14.55 -7.88
N THR A 40 1.08 15.15 -7.79
CA THR A 40 0.77 16.46 -8.38
C THR A 40 0.71 17.59 -7.35
N ASP A 41 1.23 17.34 -6.15
CA ASP A 41 1.22 18.29 -5.02
C ASP A 41 -0.17 18.85 -4.64
N LYS A 42 -1.23 18.13 -5.04
CA LYS A 42 -2.60 18.47 -4.60
C LYS A 42 -2.91 17.96 -3.20
N MET A 43 -2.08 17.06 -2.70
CA MET A 43 -2.17 16.51 -1.36
C MET A 43 -0.77 16.33 -0.80
N GLU A 44 -0.52 16.88 0.36
CA GLU A 44 0.69 16.64 1.14
C GLU A 44 0.34 15.85 2.40
N VAL A 45 1.16 14.88 2.74
CA VAL A 45 1.01 14.06 3.93
C VAL A 45 2.30 14.10 4.73
N ARG A 46 2.19 14.34 6.03
CA ARG A 46 3.32 14.28 6.97
C ARG A 46 3.07 13.22 8.03
N VAL A 47 4.12 12.57 8.42
CA VAL A 47 4.12 11.51 9.42
C VAL A 47 4.94 11.97 10.63
N LEU A 48 4.39 11.74 11.81
CA LEU A 48 5.03 12.00 13.11
C LEU A 48 5.31 10.65 13.80
N PRO A 49 6.47 10.47 14.43
CA PRO A 49 6.81 9.20 15.09
C PRO A 49 6.00 8.98 16.37
N ASN A 50 5.48 7.77 16.54
CA ASN A 50 4.65 7.37 17.67
C ASN A 50 5.39 7.39 19.01
N ASP A 51 6.70 7.19 19.02
CA ASP A 51 7.52 7.21 20.23
C ASP A 51 7.65 8.60 20.86
N VAL A 52 7.32 9.65 20.13
CA VAL A 52 7.35 11.03 20.61
C VAL A 52 5.95 11.54 21.00
N PHE A 53 4.94 11.20 20.23
CA PHE A 53 3.58 11.74 20.39
C PHE A 53 2.57 10.71 20.88
N GLY A 54 2.96 9.42 20.93
CA GLY A 54 1.98 8.36 21.02
C GLY A 54 1.10 8.29 19.78
N LEU A 55 -0.09 7.75 19.90
CA LEU A 55 -1.06 7.72 18.81
C LEU A 55 -1.74 9.10 18.68
N ILE A 56 -1.48 9.81 17.60
CA ILE A 56 -2.25 11.01 17.25
C ILE A 56 -3.61 10.54 16.72
N HIS A 57 -4.63 10.70 17.53
CA HIS A 57 -6.00 10.22 17.23
C HIS A 57 -6.99 11.39 17.01
N GLY A 58 -6.52 12.58 16.81
CA GLY A 58 -7.34 13.76 16.51
C GLY A 58 -7.96 13.69 15.12
N LYS A 59 -9.23 14.01 14.99
CA LYS A 59 -9.94 14.24 13.74
C LYS A 59 -10.41 15.69 13.77
N ALA A 60 -9.55 16.58 13.34
CA ALA A 60 -9.80 18.02 13.32
C ALA A 60 -9.13 18.65 12.10
N GLY A 61 -9.69 19.73 11.63
CA GLY A 61 -9.12 20.48 10.52
C GLY A 61 -9.88 21.74 10.20
N VAL A 62 -9.35 22.50 9.25
CA VAL A 62 -9.97 23.71 8.69
C VAL A 62 -10.27 23.47 7.22
N ILE A 63 -11.51 23.71 6.82
CA ILE A 63 -11.95 23.63 5.43
C ILE A 63 -12.09 25.06 4.90
N THR A 64 -11.39 25.38 3.82
CA THR A 64 -11.60 26.60 3.05
C THR A 64 -12.58 26.32 1.92
N LYS A 65 -13.73 27.00 1.93
CA LYS A 65 -14.76 26.87 0.91
C LYS A 65 -14.38 27.63 -0.38
N ASN A 66 -15.12 27.38 -1.46
CA ASN A 66 -14.87 28.03 -2.76
C ASN A 66 -15.03 29.55 -2.74
N ASP A 67 -15.84 30.08 -1.82
CA ASP A 67 -16.05 31.52 -1.61
C ASP A 67 -14.96 32.16 -0.72
N GLY A 68 -13.98 31.39 -0.28
CA GLY A 68 -12.90 31.82 0.60
C GLY A 68 -13.25 31.77 2.10
N SER A 69 -14.51 31.55 2.48
CA SER A 69 -14.88 31.38 3.88
C SER A 69 -14.29 30.08 4.44
N LYS A 70 -14.05 30.06 5.76
CA LYS A 70 -13.45 28.91 6.44
C LYS A 70 -14.41 28.33 7.46
N VAL A 71 -14.21 27.08 7.77
CA VAL A 71 -14.90 26.39 8.86
C VAL A 71 -13.93 25.42 9.53
N ALA A 72 -13.90 25.44 10.85
CA ALA A 72 -13.19 24.45 11.64
C ALA A 72 -14.11 23.27 11.95
N PHE A 73 -13.54 22.07 11.99
CA PHE A 73 -14.24 20.87 12.44
C PHE A 73 -13.37 20.05 13.38
N MET A 74 -14.01 19.34 14.29
CA MET A 74 -13.38 18.26 15.07
C MET A 74 -14.43 17.23 15.45
N GLY A 75 -13.99 15.98 15.69
CA GLY A 75 -14.93 14.93 16.05
C GLY A 75 -14.33 13.56 16.20
N SER A 76 -15.19 12.56 16.25
CA SER A 76 -14.82 11.15 16.34
C SER A 76 -14.64 10.49 14.95
N MET A 77 -15.12 11.14 13.88
CA MET A 77 -15.17 10.56 12.54
C MET A 77 -13.77 10.33 11.94
N ASN A 78 -13.52 9.09 11.52
CA ASN A 78 -12.38 8.79 10.67
C ASN A 78 -12.68 9.17 9.21
N GLU A 79 -11.63 9.37 8.41
CA GLU A 79 -11.71 9.66 6.97
C GLU A 79 -12.16 8.40 6.17
N THR A 80 -13.29 7.83 6.56
CA THR A 80 -13.85 6.61 5.96
C THR A 80 -15.29 6.84 5.53
N TYR A 81 -15.80 5.99 4.62
CA TYR A 81 -17.22 6.03 4.25
C TYR A 81 -18.14 5.83 5.46
N SER A 82 -17.76 4.93 6.39
CA SER A 82 -18.52 4.68 7.61
C SER A 82 -18.56 5.89 8.55
N GLY A 83 -17.49 6.72 8.56
CA GLY A 83 -17.44 7.93 9.39
C GLY A 83 -18.23 9.11 8.80
N TRP A 84 -18.29 9.23 7.45
CA TRP A 84 -18.89 10.39 6.77
C TRP A 84 -20.15 10.05 5.97
N GLY A 85 -20.38 8.77 5.71
CA GLY A 85 -21.46 8.31 4.84
C GLY A 85 -22.82 8.26 5.59
N LYS A 86 -23.89 8.59 4.85
CA LYS A 86 -25.25 8.42 5.37
C LYS A 86 -25.52 6.93 5.64
N GLY A 87 -25.92 6.61 6.87
CA GLY A 87 -26.13 5.23 7.32
C GLY A 87 -24.85 4.52 7.81
N GLY A 88 -23.76 5.27 8.00
CA GLY A 88 -22.53 4.79 8.62
C GLY A 88 -22.59 4.75 10.14
N ASN A 89 -21.42 4.96 10.77
CA ASN A 89 -21.32 4.96 12.24
C ASN A 89 -22.08 6.14 12.87
N TYR A 90 -22.44 5.97 14.15
CA TYR A 90 -22.83 7.13 14.96
C TYR A 90 -21.55 7.89 15.32
N GLU A 91 -21.42 9.12 14.79
CA GLU A 91 -20.26 9.97 15.00
C GLU A 91 -20.67 11.29 15.63
N ILE A 92 -19.80 11.86 16.44
CA ILE A 92 -19.98 13.18 17.03
C ILE A 92 -19.05 14.14 16.29
N ALA A 93 -19.62 15.21 15.74
CA ALA A 93 -18.86 16.27 15.09
C ALA A 93 -19.22 17.62 15.70
N TRP A 94 -18.21 18.43 15.92
CA TRP A 94 -18.35 19.86 16.19
C TRP A 94 -17.85 20.62 14.98
N VAL A 95 -18.59 21.61 14.55
CA VAL A 95 -18.28 22.47 13.40
C VAL A 95 -18.55 23.91 13.79
N ASP A 96 -17.59 24.79 13.48
CA ASP A 96 -17.70 26.20 13.84
C ASP A 96 -17.10 27.09 12.76
N ASP A 97 -17.67 28.25 12.53
CA ASP A 97 -17.19 29.26 11.59
C ASP A 97 -16.70 30.55 12.27
N ASP A 98 -16.61 30.54 13.60
CA ASP A 98 -16.00 31.61 14.36
C ASP A 98 -14.48 31.69 14.15
N ASP A 99 -13.98 32.90 13.96
CA ASP A 99 -12.56 33.14 13.67
C ASP A 99 -11.63 32.61 14.76
N ALA A 100 -12.03 32.69 16.04
CA ALA A 100 -11.20 32.19 17.12
C ALA A 100 -11.14 30.66 17.14
N ALA A 101 -12.21 29.98 16.79
CA ALA A 101 -12.25 28.52 16.64
C ALA A 101 -11.38 28.06 15.46
N ILE A 102 -11.50 28.74 14.32
CA ILE A 102 -10.69 28.48 13.12
C ILE A 102 -9.18 28.67 13.41
N ASP A 103 -8.84 29.79 14.05
CA ASP A 103 -7.46 30.12 14.42
C ASP A 103 -6.87 29.09 15.40
N TRP A 104 -7.66 28.62 16.34
CA TRP A 104 -7.20 27.62 17.29
C TRP A 104 -6.90 26.29 16.61
N VAL A 105 -7.84 25.76 15.81
CA VAL A 105 -7.64 24.50 15.10
C VAL A 105 -6.47 24.61 14.11
N GLN A 106 -6.34 25.75 13.41
CA GLN A 106 -5.22 25.98 12.49
C GLN A 106 -3.87 26.01 13.20
N LYS A 107 -3.79 26.63 14.39
CA LYS A 107 -2.56 26.65 15.20
C LYS A 107 -2.17 25.25 15.67
N GLU A 108 -3.11 24.46 16.13
CA GLU A 108 -2.85 23.07 16.55
C GLU A 108 -2.34 22.24 15.36
N PHE A 109 -2.97 22.36 14.18
CA PHE A 109 -2.50 21.72 12.97
C PHE A 109 -1.08 22.15 12.59
N ASN A 110 -0.82 23.46 12.58
CA ASN A 110 0.49 24.01 12.20
C ASN A 110 1.58 23.55 13.18
N ALA A 111 1.28 23.46 14.47
CA ALA A 111 2.23 22.98 15.47
C ALA A 111 2.69 21.54 15.19
N LEU A 112 1.78 20.68 14.74
CA LEU A 112 2.13 19.30 14.31
C LEU A 112 2.80 19.30 12.95
N TRP A 113 2.31 20.08 12.01
CA TRP A 113 2.82 20.13 10.63
C TRP A 113 4.25 20.65 10.54
N GLU A 114 4.58 21.67 11.30
CA GLU A 114 5.90 22.31 11.34
C GLU A 114 6.83 21.67 12.38
N HIS A 115 6.36 20.64 13.08
CA HIS A 115 7.16 20.00 14.11
C HIS A 115 8.48 19.48 13.54
N PRO A 116 9.62 19.69 14.24
CA PRO A 116 10.95 19.28 13.74
C PRO A 116 11.09 17.80 13.40
N MET A 117 10.21 16.95 13.94
CA MET A 117 10.17 15.50 13.65
C MET A 117 9.13 15.11 12.61
N ALA A 118 8.28 16.02 12.16
CA ALA A 118 7.36 15.76 11.05
C ALA A 118 8.13 15.51 9.75
N ARG A 119 7.79 14.45 9.05
CA ARG A 119 8.42 14.08 7.78
C ARG A 119 7.40 13.84 6.70
N PRO A 120 7.68 14.29 5.47
CA PRO A 120 6.82 13.98 4.33
C PRO A 120 6.76 12.47 4.10
N LEU A 121 5.65 12.02 3.53
CA LEU A 121 5.47 10.63 3.12
C LEU A 121 6.60 10.23 2.15
N THR A 122 7.21 9.07 2.38
CA THR A 122 8.36 8.64 1.58
C THR A 122 7.94 8.28 0.15
N LYS A 123 8.83 8.51 -0.81
CA LYS A 123 8.63 8.10 -2.20
C LYS A 123 8.33 6.60 -2.33
N PHE A 124 8.94 5.79 -1.48
CA PHE A 124 8.66 4.36 -1.44
C PHE A 124 7.18 4.05 -1.23
N ILE A 125 6.53 4.70 -0.26
CA ILE A 125 5.11 4.49 0.02
C ILE A 125 4.24 4.98 -1.13
N ILE A 126 4.57 6.14 -1.71
CA ILE A 126 3.83 6.70 -2.86
C ILE A 126 3.90 5.76 -4.06
N GLU A 127 5.07 5.22 -4.37
CA GLU A 127 5.24 4.25 -5.47
C GLU A 127 4.55 2.91 -5.15
N ASP A 128 4.53 2.50 -3.89
CA ASP A 128 3.82 1.28 -3.49
C ASP A 128 2.30 1.42 -3.60
N ILE A 129 1.74 2.59 -3.27
CA ILE A 129 0.32 2.91 -3.52
C ILE A 129 -0.01 2.77 -5.01
N LYS A 130 0.85 3.32 -5.90
CA LYS A 130 0.71 3.15 -7.34
C LYS A 130 0.69 1.69 -7.74
N ARG A 131 1.68 0.94 -7.30
CA ARG A 131 1.81 -0.49 -7.59
C ARG A 131 0.57 -1.28 -7.17
N ILE A 132 0.03 -1.01 -5.97
CA ILE A 132 -1.18 -1.67 -5.48
C ILE A 132 -2.39 -1.28 -6.33
N ALA A 133 -2.48 -0.02 -6.73
CA ALA A 133 -3.59 0.50 -7.55
C ALA A 133 -3.61 -0.06 -8.98
N GLU A 134 -2.43 -0.23 -9.58
CA GLU A 134 -2.28 -0.74 -10.95
C GLU A 134 -2.29 -2.28 -11.02
N ARG A 135 -2.41 -2.94 -9.88
CA ARG A 135 -2.39 -4.39 -9.77
C ARG A 135 -3.57 -5.01 -10.52
N LYS A 136 -3.27 -5.84 -11.51
CA LYS A 136 -4.27 -6.71 -12.13
C LYS A 136 -4.54 -7.91 -11.21
N VAL A 137 -5.76 -8.03 -10.73
CA VAL A 137 -6.23 -9.23 -10.06
C VAL A 137 -6.85 -10.13 -11.12
N ILE A 138 -6.27 -11.30 -11.33
CA ILE A 138 -6.77 -12.30 -12.26
C ILE A 138 -7.64 -13.26 -11.48
N TYR A 139 -8.92 -13.31 -11.83
CA TYR A 139 -9.91 -14.17 -11.15
C TYR A 139 -10.11 -15.50 -11.89
N GLU A 140 -9.82 -15.55 -13.20
CA GLU A 140 -10.03 -16.73 -14.03
C GLU A 140 -8.77 -17.14 -14.79
N ILE A 141 -8.62 -18.46 -14.99
CA ILE A 141 -7.47 -19.05 -15.70
C ILE A 141 -7.40 -18.54 -17.15
N THR A 142 -8.56 -18.27 -17.77
CA THR A 142 -8.63 -17.76 -19.14
C THR A 142 -8.04 -16.35 -19.26
N GLU A 143 -8.30 -15.47 -18.30
CA GLU A 143 -7.68 -14.15 -18.25
C GLU A 143 -6.16 -14.25 -18.11
N TRP A 144 -5.70 -15.15 -17.25
CA TRP A 144 -4.28 -15.37 -17.03
C TRP A 144 -3.57 -15.90 -18.28
N ARG A 145 -4.18 -16.85 -19.01
CA ARG A 145 -3.63 -17.40 -20.26
C ARG A 145 -3.46 -16.35 -21.35
N ASN A 146 -4.31 -15.35 -21.37
CA ASN A 146 -4.31 -14.28 -22.36
C ASN A 146 -3.47 -13.06 -21.94
N ALA A 147 -2.90 -13.07 -20.73
CA ALA A 147 -2.04 -11.98 -20.28
C ALA A 147 -0.68 -11.99 -20.99
N ASP A 148 -0.18 -10.81 -21.35
CA ASP A 148 1.11 -10.64 -22.05
C ASP A 148 2.29 -11.26 -21.29
N ASN A 149 2.23 -11.23 -19.96
CA ASN A 149 3.21 -11.85 -19.08
C ASN A 149 2.54 -12.52 -17.88
N PRO A 150 1.98 -13.73 -18.04
CA PRO A 150 1.24 -14.41 -16.99
C PRO A 150 2.10 -14.70 -15.74
N ALA A 151 3.41 -14.90 -15.89
CA ALA A 151 4.32 -15.13 -14.78
C ALA A 151 4.43 -13.90 -13.85
N ALA A 152 4.50 -12.71 -14.41
CA ALA A 152 4.61 -11.48 -13.63
C ALA A 152 3.39 -11.25 -12.72
N SER A 153 2.20 -11.54 -13.20
CA SER A 153 0.96 -11.38 -12.44
C SER A 153 0.89 -12.25 -11.17
N VAL A 154 1.47 -13.46 -11.24
CA VAL A 154 1.53 -14.38 -10.09
C VAL A 154 2.62 -13.96 -9.10
N ILE A 155 3.78 -13.54 -9.61
CA ILE A 155 4.92 -13.10 -8.79
C ILE A 155 4.56 -11.86 -7.95
N GLU A 156 3.67 -11.01 -8.44
CA GLU A 156 3.24 -9.80 -7.77
C GLU A 156 2.05 -9.97 -6.81
N THR A 157 1.54 -11.19 -6.62
CA THR A 157 0.45 -11.40 -5.65
C THR A 157 0.93 -11.21 -4.21
N PRO A 158 0.10 -10.66 -3.31
CA PRO A 158 0.48 -10.41 -1.91
C PRO A 158 0.90 -11.66 -1.14
N VAL A 159 0.36 -12.80 -1.50
CA VAL A 159 0.65 -14.09 -0.86
C VAL A 159 2.13 -14.44 -0.86
N TYR A 160 2.86 -13.95 -1.86
CA TYR A 160 4.29 -14.24 -2.05
C TYR A 160 5.20 -13.06 -1.75
N ARG A 161 4.63 -11.92 -1.34
CA ARG A 161 5.39 -10.74 -0.98
C ARG A 161 5.50 -10.61 0.53
N LYS A 162 6.69 -10.82 1.01
CA LYS A 162 7.18 -10.13 2.19
C LYS A 162 7.68 -8.77 1.74
N GLU A 163 8.17 -7.93 2.62
CA GLU A 163 8.59 -6.54 2.41
C GLU A 163 9.16 -6.17 1.03
N PHE A 164 9.82 -7.09 0.33
CA PHE A 164 10.52 -6.83 -0.92
C PHE A 164 10.08 -7.70 -2.09
N GLY A 165 9.06 -8.53 -1.92
CA GLY A 165 8.66 -9.50 -2.93
C GLY A 165 9.66 -10.65 -3.06
N LEU A 166 9.65 -11.30 -4.21
CA LEU A 166 10.63 -12.34 -4.52
C LEU A 166 12.00 -11.73 -4.85
N TRP A 167 13.06 -12.41 -4.42
CA TRP A 167 14.42 -12.07 -4.81
C TRP A 167 14.67 -12.43 -6.29
N GLU A 168 15.63 -11.74 -6.92
CA GLU A 168 15.91 -11.93 -8.35
C GLU A 168 16.23 -13.38 -8.74
N HIS A 169 17.00 -14.11 -7.91
CA HIS A 169 17.30 -15.52 -8.19
C HIS A 169 16.04 -16.40 -8.11
N GLN A 170 15.08 -16.06 -7.24
CA GLN A 170 13.82 -16.78 -7.15
C GLN A 170 12.94 -16.53 -8.37
N LYS A 171 12.84 -15.29 -8.83
CA LYS A 171 12.15 -14.93 -10.07
C LYS A 171 12.76 -15.64 -11.28
N TYR A 172 14.08 -15.61 -11.35
CA TYR A 172 14.81 -16.26 -12.43
C TYR A 172 14.51 -17.76 -12.52
N PHE A 173 14.54 -18.47 -11.39
CA PHE A 173 14.24 -19.89 -11.37
C PHE A 173 12.81 -20.21 -11.80
N VAL A 174 11.82 -19.47 -11.28
CA VAL A 174 10.40 -19.65 -11.63
C VAL A 174 10.18 -19.43 -13.13
N ASP A 175 10.74 -18.34 -13.67
CA ASP A 175 10.65 -18.03 -15.09
C ASP A 175 11.33 -19.10 -15.98
N LEU A 176 12.50 -19.57 -15.56
CA LEU A 176 13.22 -20.63 -16.25
C LEU A 176 12.42 -21.95 -16.30
N ALA A 177 11.87 -22.36 -15.15
CA ALA A 177 11.06 -23.56 -15.03
C ALA A 177 9.79 -23.48 -15.87
N TYR A 178 9.11 -22.35 -15.81
CA TYR A 178 7.90 -22.10 -16.58
C TYR A 178 8.15 -22.08 -18.09
N LYS A 179 9.20 -21.39 -18.55
CA LYS A 179 9.58 -21.37 -19.97
C LYS A 179 9.93 -22.76 -20.50
N ALA A 180 10.59 -23.59 -19.70
CA ALA A 180 10.89 -24.95 -20.07
C ALA A 180 9.63 -25.81 -20.19
N HIS A 181 8.68 -25.64 -19.27
CA HIS A 181 7.37 -26.31 -19.31
C HIS A 181 6.60 -25.94 -20.59
N LYS A 182 6.51 -24.66 -20.92
CA LYS A 182 5.82 -24.17 -22.15
C LYS A 182 6.41 -24.73 -23.44
N LYS A 183 7.69 -25.00 -23.48
CA LYS A 183 8.36 -25.61 -24.65
C LYS A 183 8.06 -27.11 -24.81
N GLY A 184 7.26 -27.70 -23.91
CA GLY A 184 6.90 -29.11 -23.96
C GLY A 184 8.01 -30.08 -23.58
N LEU A 185 9.17 -29.59 -23.17
CA LEU A 185 10.33 -30.40 -22.77
C LEU A 185 10.24 -30.90 -21.31
N GLY A 186 9.28 -30.40 -20.57
CA GLY A 186 9.19 -30.56 -19.11
C GLY A 186 10.25 -29.75 -18.36
N ALA A 187 9.90 -29.31 -17.16
CA ALA A 187 10.84 -28.59 -16.30
C ALA A 187 11.63 -29.58 -15.44
N ARG A 188 12.84 -29.89 -15.84
CA ARG A 188 13.74 -30.81 -15.13
C ARG A 188 14.98 -30.05 -14.69
N PHE A 189 14.94 -29.49 -13.47
CA PHE A 189 16.02 -28.70 -12.90
C PHE A 189 16.39 -29.20 -11.51
N VAL A 190 17.64 -28.98 -11.13
CA VAL A 190 18.12 -29.11 -9.76
C VAL A 190 18.22 -27.74 -9.16
N LEU A 191 17.44 -27.48 -8.12
CA LEU A 191 17.51 -26.22 -7.37
C LEU A 191 18.52 -26.37 -6.23
N ALA A 192 19.76 -25.95 -6.48
CA ALA A 192 20.90 -26.12 -5.60
C ALA A 192 21.18 -24.91 -4.69
N ASP A 193 20.20 -24.05 -4.47
CA ASP A 193 20.34 -22.89 -3.58
C ASP A 193 20.69 -23.31 -2.14
N MET A 194 21.42 -22.46 -1.46
CA MET A 194 21.73 -22.66 -0.03
C MET A 194 20.46 -22.71 0.83
N VAL A 195 20.57 -23.31 2.01
CA VAL A 195 19.48 -23.35 2.99
C VAL A 195 19.08 -21.91 3.37
N GLY A 196 17.77 -21.64 3.45
CA GLY A 196 17.25 -20.32 3.79
C GLY A 196 16.95 -19.40 2.60
N LEU A 197 17.38 -19.73 1.38
CA LEU A 197 17.16 -18.90 0.19
C LEU A 197 15.77 -19.08 -0.47
N GLY A 198 14.83 -19.72 0.22
CA GLY A 198 13.43 -19.81 -0.21
C GLY A 198 13.17 -20.82 -1.32
N LYS A 199 13.88 -21.95 -1.36
CA LYS A 199 13.63 -23.04 -2.33
C LYS A 199 12.18 -23.50 -2.37
N THR A 200 11.55 -23.62 -1.22
CA THR A 200 10.13 -24.04 -1.12
C THR A 200 9.21 -23.08 -1.88
N ILE A 201 9.43 -21.77 -1.76
CA ILE A 201 8.64 -20.76 -2.48
C ILE A 201 8.88 -20.87 -3.99
N GLN A 202 10.11 -21.06 -4.43
CA GLN A 202 10.45 -21.21 -5.85
C GLN A 202 9.76 -22.44 -6.45
N LEU A 203 9.80 -23.58 -5.75
CA LEU A 203 9.17 -24.81 -6.20
C LEU A 203 7.64 -24.70 -6.22
N ALA A 204 7.06 -24.15 -5.16
CA ALA A 204 5.61 -23.97 -5.06
C ALA A 204 5.09 -23.03 -6.16
N LEU A 205 5.77 -21.92 -6.43
CA LEU A 205 5.41 -21.01 -7.51
C LEU A 205 5.57 -21.64 -8.89
N SER A 206 6.67 -22.37 -9.12
CA SER A 206 6.86 -23.09 -10.39
C SER A 206 5.75 -24.10 -10.62
N ALA A 207 5.40 -24.88 -9.59
CA ALA A 207 4.30 -25.85 -9.66
C ALA A 207 2.96 -25.15 -9.93
N MET A 208 2.67 -24.07 -9.21
CA MET A 208 1.45 -23.30 -9.42
C MET A 208 1.34 -22.73 -10.83
N MET A 209 2.43 -22.17 -11.37
CA MET A 209 2.48 -21.66 -12.74
C MET A 209 2.19 -22.74 -13.79
N MET A 210 2.75 -23.93 -13.59
CA MET A 210 2.53 -25.07 -14.47
C MET A 210 1.10 -25.62 -14.35
N ALA A 211 0.53 -25.65 -13.13
CA ALA A 211 -0.84 -26.09 -12.90
C ALA A 211 -1.85 -25.13 -13.55
N LEU A 212 -1.60 -23.83 -13.50
CA LEU A 212 -2.45 -22.83 -14.15
C LEU A 212 -2.40 -22.90 -15.69
N GLU A 213 -1.31 -23.39 -16.27
CA GLU A 213 -1.16 -23.59 -17.72
C GLU A 213 -1.80 -24.90 -18.19
N GLY A 214 -1.79 -25.93 -17.33
CA GLY A 214 -2.25 -27.27 -17.66
C GLY A 214 -3.63 -27.59 -17.11
N ASP A 215 -4.35 -28.52 -17.75
CA ASP A 215 -5.63 -29.04 -17.25
C ASP A 215 -5.43 -30.23 -16.29
N LYS A 216 -4.18 -30.53 -15.92
CA LYS A 216 -3.84 -31.66 -15.03
C LYS A 216 -3.31 -31.14 -13.71
N PRO A 217 -3.72 -31.72 -12.59
CA PRO A 217 -3.10 -31.45 -11.30
C PRO A 217 -1.61 -31.86 -11.33
N ILE A 218 -0.78 -31.11 -10.64
CA ILE A 218 0.65 -31.40 -10.43
C ILE A 218 0.82 -32.25 -9.19
#